data_e9619c9d6ee879933f8fc65d0c1a654e
#
_entry.id   e9619c9d6ee879933f8fc65d0c1a654e
#
_cell.length_a   1.000
_cell.length_b   1.000
_cell.length_c   1.000
_cell.angle_alpha   90.00
_cell.angle_beta   90.00
_cell.angle_gamma   90.00
#
_symmetry.space_group_name_H-M   'P 1'
#
loop_
_entity.id
_entity.type
_entity.pdbx_description
1 polymer ?
#
loop_
_entity_poly.entity_id
_entity_poly.type
_entity_poly.pdbx_seq_one_letter_code
_entity_poly.pdbx_strand_id
1 'polypeptide(L)'
;MNSPIKLPKGSITMCGIDDFRDTLEPEHVVVTLCRWQPTWHHSDKNERHHYYFRAHDNDPAIWGHALNLVTDLLEADKDVLIHCVHGRDRTGGVVYMLLKMLDMSHDEVFKVMSEARPSQADEWSDRLYRREARYDKIIEEYINQYRERR
;
A
#
# COMPACT_ATOMS: atom_id res chain seq x y z
N MET A 1 -7.28 -3.56 15.31
CA MET A 1 -6.99 -2.12 15.12
C MET A 1 -5.80 -1.95 14.19
N ASN A 2 -5.89 -1.04 13.25
CA ASN A 2 -4.77 -0.78 12.34
C ASN A 2 -3.75 0.14 12.99
N SER A 3 -2.48 -0.12 12.75
CA SER A 3 -1.39 0.71 13.27
C SER A 3 -0.41 1.07 12.13
N PRO A 4 0.33 2.17 12.27
CA PRO A 4 1.25 2.58 11.22
C PRO A 4 2.50 1.71 11.18
N ILE A 5 3.00 1.49 9.96
CA ILE A 5 4.33 0.95 9.72
C ILE A 5 5.25 2.15 9.54
N LYS A 6 6.16 2.36 10.50
CA LYS A 6 7.11 3.46 10.42
C LYS A 6 8.30 3.08 9.58
N LEU A 7 8.66 3.96 8.65
CA LEU A 7 9.74 3.74 7.69
C LEU A 7 10.86 4.78 7.93
N PRO A 8 12.01 4.64 7.26
CA PRO A 8 13.07 5.66 7.39
C PRO A 8 12.57 7.07 7.07
N LYS A 9 11.63 7.20 6.13
CA LYS A 9 10.89 8.43 5.86
C LYS A 9 9.42 8.09 5.74
N GLY A 10 8.58 8.84 6.47
CA GLY A 10 7.15 8.66 6.43
C GLY A 10 6.66 7.40 7.13
N SER A 11 5.38 7.14 6.98
CA SER A 11 4.73 5.94 7.51
C SER A 11 3.62 5.48 6.58
N ILE A 12 3.23 4.21 6.72
CA ILE A 12 2.12 3.63 5.97
C ILE A 12 1.12 3.04 6.97
N THR A 13 -0.14 3.43 6.83
CA THR A 13 -1.24 2.79 7.52
C THR A 13 -2.19 2.20 6.49
N MET A 14 -2.64 0.97 6.71
CA MET A 14 -3.51 0.24 5.78
C MET A 14 -4.92 0.12 6.35
N CYS A 15 -5.92 0.28 5.49
CA CYS A 15 -7.31 -0.01 5.87
C CYS A 15 -8.14 -0.39 4.65
N GLY A 16 -9.38 -0.81 4.91
CA GLY A 16 -10.41 -0.98 3.89
C GLY A 16 -11.44 0.12 4.00
N ILE A 17 -12.52 -0.01 3.24
CA ILE A 17 -13.62 0.98 3.29
C ILE A 17 -14.31 0.94 4.66
N ASP A 18 -14.52 -0.26 5.21
CA ASP A 18 -15.29 -0.43 6.44
C ASP A 18 -14.62 0.18 7.67
N ASP A 19 -13.30 0.18 7.72
CA ASP A 19 -12.56 0.74 8.85
C ASP A 19 -11.83 2.05 8.53
N PHE A 20 -12.07 2.62 7.37
CA PHE A 20 -11.43 3.88 6.94
C PHE A 20 -11.67 5.00 7.94
N ARG A 21 -12.93 5.18 8.32
CA ARG A 21 -13.34 6.29 9.19
C ARG A 21 -12.65 6.24 10.54
N ASP A 22 -12.50 5.04 11.10
CA ASP A 22 -11.87 4.84 12.40
C ASP A 22 -10.35 4.93 12.36
N THR A 23 -9.77 4.78 11.17
CA THR A 23 -8.32 4.77 10.97
C THR A 23 -7.76 6.13 10.56
N LEU A 24 -8.56 6.94 9.86
CA LEU A 24 -8.13 8.24 9.33
C LEU A 24 -7.75 9.22 10.43
N GLU A 25 -6.56 9.83 10.28
CA GLU A 25 -6.08 10.89 11.15
C GLU A 25 -5.85 12.17 10.35
N PRO A 26 -5.84 13.35 11.00
CA PRO A 26 -5.69 14.63 10.27
C PRO A 26 -4.43 14.77 9.43
N GLU A 27 -3.33 14.14 9.86
CA GLU A 27 -2.04 14.21 9.16
C GLU A 27 -1.94 13.29 7.96
N HIS A 28 -2.86 12.35 7.78
CA HIS A 28 -2.77 11.36 6.71
C HIS A 28 -2.91 12.00 5.32
N VAL A 29 -2.02 11.58 4.41
CA VAL A 29 -2.24 11.70 2.96
C VAL A 29 -2.93 10.42 2.53
N VAL A 30 -4.10 10.52 1.92
CA VAL A 30 -4.92 9.36 1.58
C VAL A 30 -4.63 8.92 0.15
N VAL A 31 -4.30 7.63 -0.02
CA VAL A 31 -4.15 7.00 -1.33
C VAL A 31 -5.26 5.97 -1.50
N THR A 32 -6.16 6.23 -2.42
CA THR A 32 -7.30 5.37 -2.73
C THR A 32 -7.01 4.54 -3.96
N LEU A 33 -6.99 3.21 -3.79
CA LEU A 33 -6.67 2.26 -4.87
C LEU A 33 -7.90 1.54 -5.43
N CYS A 34 -9.09 1.87 -4.96
CA CYS A 34 -10.33 1.31 -5.47
C CYS A 34 -11.14 2.36 -6.21
N ARG A 35 -12.16 1.90 -6.96
CA ARG A 35 -13.02 2.79 -7.73
C ARG A 35 -13.82 3.73 -6.82
N TRP A 36 -14.20 3.23 -5.66
CA TRP A 36 -15.15 3.91 -4.79
C TRP A 36 -14.44 4.63 -3.66
N GLN A 37 -14.77 5.91 -3.47
CA GLN A 37 -14.27 6.73 -2.37
C GLN A 37 -15.39 6.92 -1.35
N PRO A 38 -15.11 6.70 -0.06
CA PRO A 38 -16.10 7.03 0.98
C PRO A 38 -16.43 8.53 0.95
N THR A 39 -17.71 8.87 0.82
CA THR A 39 -18.17 10.26 0.63
C THR A 39 -17.93 11.15 1.84
N TRP A 40 -17.85 10.55 3.03
CA TRP A 40 -17.69 11.30 4.27
C TRP A 40 -16.23 11.74 4.54
N HIS A 41 -15.28 11.38 3.72
CA HIS A 41 -13.96 11.98 3.81
C HIS A 41 -13.75 13.15 2.86
N HIS A 42 -14.79 13.77 2.43
CA HIS A 42 -14.70 15.05 1.80
C HIS A 42 -14.44 16.19 2.80
N SER A 43 -13.72 15.92 3.89
CA SER A 43 -13.11 17.02 4.60
C SER A 43 -11.91 17.45 3.74
N ASP A 44 -11.91 18.68 3.30
CA ASP A 44 -10.86 19.29 2.49
C ASP A 44 -9.49 19.31 3.21
N LYS A 45 -9.38 18.64 4.35
CA LYS A 45 -8.22 18.70 5.23
C LYS A 45 -7.14 17.69 4.91
N ASN A 46 -7.48 16.60 4.24
CA ASN A 46 -6.51 15.57 3.88
C ASN A 46 -6.15 15.66 2.40
N GLU A 47 -4.85 15.71 2.11
CA GLU A 47 -4.39 15.53 0.72
C GLU A 47 -4.80 14.14 0.25
N ARG A 48 -5.24 14.03 -1.00
CA ARG A 48 -5.78 12.79 -1.55
C ARG A 48 -5.25 12.50 -2.92
N HIS A 49 -4.99 11.20 -3.16
CA HIS A 49 -4.62 10.67 -4.46
C HIS A 49 -5.49 9.47 -4.77
N HIS A 50 -5.99 9.41 -5.98
CA HIS A 50 -6.85 8.31 -6.41
C HIS A 50 -6.25 7.66 -7.65
N TYR A 51 -5.89 6.38 -7.51
CA TYR A 51 -5.37 5.58 -8.62
C TYR A 51 -6.03 4.21 -8.60
N TYR A 52 -7.09 4.07 -9.42
CA TYR A 52 -7.86 2.82 -9.47
C TYR A 52 -7.23 1.81 -10.41
N PHE A 53 -7.11 0.58 -9.95
CA PHE A 53 -6.76 -0.58 -10.78
C PHE A 53 -7.37 -1.84 -10.16
N ARG A 54 -7.39 -2.94 -10.93
CA ARG A 54 -7.94 -4.19 -10.46
C ARG A 54 -6.86 -5.03 -9.75
N ALA A 55 -7.24 -5.69 -8.66
CA ALA A 55 -6.30 -6.48 -7.84
C ALA A 55 -5.60 -7.60 -8.62
N HIS A 56 -6.26 -8.14 -9.63
CA HIS A 56 -5.72 -9.24 -10.45
C HIS A 56 -4.99 -8.75 -11.70
N ASP A 57 -4.83 -7.46 -11.87
CA ASP A 57 -4.11 -6.92 -13.01
C ASP A 57 -2.66 -7.39 -12.98
N ASN A 58 -2.17 -7.89 -14.12
CA ASN A 58 -0.81 -8.41 -14.24
C ASN A 58 0.15 -7.44 -14.92
N ASP A 59 -0.31 -6.26 -15.29
CA ASP A 59 0.54 -5.27 -15.96
C ASP A 59 1.47 -4.60 -14.95
N PRO A 60 2.80 -4.82 -15.06
CA PRO A 60 3.75 -4.19 -14.13
C PRO A 60 3.68 -2.65 -14.12
N ALA A 61 3.30 -2.03 -15.24
CA ALA A 61 3.20 -0.58 -15.32
C ALA A 61 2.08 -0.04 -14.41
N ILE A 62 0.98 -0.76 -14.31
CA ILE A 62 -0.15 -0.37 -13.46
C ILE A 62 0.24 -0.40 -11.98
N TRP A 63 0.84 -1.50 -11.54
CA TRP A 63 1.36 -1.62 -10.18
C TRP A 63 2.50 -0.64 -9.92
N GLY A 64 3.39 -0.48 -10.91
CA GLY A 64 4.53 0.44 -10.82
C GLY A 64 4.10 1.88 -10.62
N HIS A 65 3.00 2.29 -11.25
CA HIS A 65 2.45 3.63 -11.08
C HIS A 65 2.00 3.85 -9.62
N ALA A 66 1.30 2.87 -9.04
CA ALA A 66 0.90 2.94 -7.64
C ALA A 66 2.10 2.98 -6.70
N LEU A 67 3.11 2.14 -6.96
CA LEU A 67 4.35 2.12 -6.18
C LEU A 67 5.06 3.48 -6.25
N ASN A 68 5.13 4.08 -7.42
CA ASN A 68 5.79 5.37 -7.60
C ASN A 68 5.08 6.49 -6.83
N LEU A 69 3.76 6.50 -6.88
CA LEU A 69 2.96 7.47 -6.14
C LEU A 69 3.24 7.39 -4.63
N VAL A 70 3.16 6.19 -4.07
CA VAL A 70 3.36 6.01 -2.62
C VAL A 70 4.81 6.29 -2.23
N THR A 71 5.78 5.85 -3.06
CA THR A 71 7.19 6.10 -2.81
C THR A 71 7.50 7.60 -2.77
N ASP A 72 6.94 8.37 -3.71
CA ASP A 72 7.14 9.83 -3.73
C ASP A 72 6.60 10.48 -2.46
N LEU A 73 5.44 10.05 -1.99
CA LEU A 73 4.86 10.58 -0.75
C LEU A 73 5.72 10.23 0.47
N LEU A 74 6.23 9.01 0.52
CA LEU A 74 7.12 8.60 1.62
C LEU A 74 8.43 9.37 1.61
N GLU A 75 9.03 9.59 0.44
CA GLU A 75 10.26 10.38 0.30
C GLU A 75 10.04 11.84 0.73
N ALA A 76 8.81 12.33 0.64
CA ALA A 76 8.42 13.63 1.16
C ALA A 76 8.04 13.59 2.66
N ASP A 77 8.36 12.50 3.33
CA ASP A 77 8.14 12.28 4.77
C ASP A 77 6.66 12.38 5.18
N LYS A 78 5.77 11.88 4.33
CA LYS A 78 4.32 11.91 4.61
C LYS A 78 3.87 10.64 5.36
N ASP A 79 2.80 10.81 6.14
CA ASP A 79 2.09 9.70 6.75
C ASP A 79 0.96 9.28 5.80
N VAL A 80 1.15 8.14 5.14
CA VAL A 80 0.25 7.70 4.05
C VAL A 80 -0.77 6.73 4.60
N LEU A 81 -2.06 7.03 4.37
CA LEU A 81 -3.14 6.07 4.59
C LEU A 81 -3.53 5.50 3.23
N ILE A 82 -3.24 4.22 3.05
CA ILE A 82 -3.51 3.54 1.78
C ILE A 82 -4.69 2.58 1.97
N HIS A 83 -5.64 2.61 1.06
CA HIS A 83 -6.80 1.74 1.14
C HIS A 83 -7.33 1.29 -0.22
N CYS A 84 -8.01 0.17 -0.20
CA CYS A 84 -8.84 -0.32 -1.29
C CYS A 84 -10.16 -0.78 -0.66
N VAL A 85 -10.92 -1.68 -1.28
CA VAL A 85 -12.21 -2.09 -0.73
C VAL A 85 -12.03 -2.80 0.62
N HIS A 86 -11.22 -3.86 0.64
CA HIS A 86 -10.99 -4.66 1.86
C HIS A 86 -9.68 -4.32 2.58
N GLY A 87 -8.81 -3.52 1.97
CA GLY A 87 -7.48 -3.28 2.51
C GLY A 87 -6.62 -4.53 2.51
N ARG A 88 -6.78 -5.40 1.53
CA ARG A 88 -6.17 -6.72 1.47
C ARG A 88 -5.34 -6.94 0.21
N ASP A 89 -5.96 -6.91 -0.98
CA ASP A 89 -5.27 -7.30 -2.21
C ASP A 89 -4.47 -6.17 -2.84
N ARG A 90 -5.09 -5.07 -3.21
CA ARG A 90 -4.37 -3.93 -3.82
C ARG A 90 -3.51 -3.22 -2.79
N THR A 91 -4.08 -2.91 -1.65
CA THR A 91 -3.35 -2.28 -0.54
C THR A 91 -2.22 -3.18 -0.06
N GLY A 92 -2.53 -4.44 0.22
CA GLY A 92 -1.54 -5.41 0.69
C GLY A 92 -0.43 -5.65 -0.33
N GLY A 93 -0.76 -5.73 -1.61
CA GLY A 93 0.25 -5.92 -2.67
C GLY A 93 1.22 -4.76 -2.78
N VAL A 94 0.71 -3.54 -2.77
CA VAL A 94 1.56 -2.34 -2.84
C VAL A 94 2.47 -2.26 -1.62
N VAL A 95 1.92 -2.44 -0.42
CA VAL A 95 2.71 -2.37 0.82
C VAL A 95 3.75 -3.50 0.87
N TYR A 96 3.37 -4.72 0.48
CA TYR A 96 4.29 -5.84 0.41
C TYR A 96 5.49 -5.52 -0.48
N MET A 97 5.25 -5.01 -1.68
CA MET A 97 6.31 -4.69 -2.62
C MET A 97 7.21 -3.55 -2.11
N LEU A 98 6.63 -2.53 -1.48
CA LEU A 98 7.41 -1.45 -0.89
C LEU A 98 8.36 -1.96 0.19
N LEU A 99 7.89 -2.83 1.07
CA LEU A 99 8.70 -3.40 2.13
C LEU A 99 9.78 -4.35 1.59
N LYS A 100 9.46 -5.13 0.56
CA LYS A 100 10.45 -5.98 -0.12
C LYS A 100 11.59 -5.14 -0.72
N MET A 101 11.27 -3.97 -1.25
CA MET A 101 12.29 -3.06 -1.80
C MET A 101 13.20 -2.46 -0.72
N LEU A 102 12.84 -2.60 0.55
CA LEU A 102 13.68 -2.21 1.68
C LEU A 102 14.53 -3.39 2.19
N ASP A 103 14.74 -4.40 1.34
CA ASP A 103 15.56 -5.59 1.63
C ASP A 103 15.02 -6.47 2.75
N MET A 104 13.72 -6.40 3.01
CA MET A 104 13.07 -7.29 3.97
C MET A 104 12.75 -8.62 3.30
N SER A 105 12.92 -9.73 4.03
CA SER A 105 12.52 -11.05 3.54
C SER A 105 11.00 -11.17 3.50
N HIS A 106 10.50 -12.17 2.77
CA HIS A 106 9.06 -12.46 2.73
C HIS A 106 8.47 -12.60 4.14
N ASP A 107 9.13 -13.38 5.01
CA ASP A 107 8.62 -13.62 6.36
C ASP A 107 8.62 -12.35 7.22
N GLU A 108 9.65 -11.51 7.08
CA GLU A 108 9.72 -10.23 7.79
C GLU A 108 8.60 -9.29 7.33
N VAL A 109 8.36 -9.20 6.03
CA VAL A 109 7.29 -8.36 5.47
C VAL A 109 5.93 -8.84 5.96
N PHE A 110 5.69 -10.16 5.89
CA PHE A 110 4.45 -10.74 6.37
C PHE A 110 4.19 -10.41 7.84
N LYS A 111 5.23 -10.53 8.67
CA LYS A 111 5.14 -10.23 10.10
C LYS A 111 4.77 -8.76 10.34
N VAL A 112 5.48 -7.85 9.67
CA VAL A 112 5.23 -6.41 9.80
C VAL A 112 3.81 -6.06 9.38
N MET A 113 3.37 -6.57 8.23
CA MET A 113 2.03 -6.30 7.72
C MET A 113 0.95 -6.86 8.64
N SER A 114 1.16 -8.08 9.15
CA SER A 114 0.19 -8.74 10.03
C SER A 114 0.05 -8.03 11.38
N GLU A 115 1.13 -7.49 11.91
CA GLU A 115 1.11 -6.68 13.12
C GLU A 115 0.40 -5.34 12.88
N ALA A 116 0.61 -4.75 11.71
CA ALA A 116 0.00 -3.45 11.36
C ALA A 116 -1.49 -3.56 11.07
N ARG A 117 -1.94 -4.69 10.50
CA ARG A 117 -3.35 -4.92 10.20
C ARG A 117 -3.72 -6.37 10.52
N PRO A 118 -3.92 -6.70 11.81
CA PRO A 118 -4.14 -8.07 12.24
C PRO A 118 -5.36 -8.76 11.62
N SER A 119 -6.38 -8.00 11.25
CA SER A 119 -7.60 -8.55 10.66
C SER A 119 -7.38 -9.26 9.31
N GLN A 120 -6.25 -8.98 8.63
CA GLN A 120 -5.94 -9.55 7.33
C GLN A 120 -4.81 -10.60 7.37
N ALA A 121 -4.25 -10.88 8.54
CA ALA A 121 -3.10 -11.77 8.67
C ALA A 121 -3.34 -13.15 8.03
N ASP A 122 -4.48 -13.76 8.31
CA ASP A 122 -4.80 -15.10 7.78
C ASP A 122 -4.91 -15.11 6.26
N GLU A 123 -5.52 -14.08 5.70
CA GLU A 123 -5.67 -13.95 4.24
C GLU A 123 -4.30 -13.75 3.58
N TRP A 124 -3.43 -12.95 4.18
CA TRP A 124 -2.10 -12.67 3.62
C TRP A 124 -1.16 -13.88 3.70
N SER A 125 -1.33 -14.76 4.69
CA SER A 125 -0.44 -15.90 4.85
C SER A 125 -0.36 -16.77 3.59
N ASP A 126 -1.48 -16.92 2.88
CA ASP A 126 -1.56 -17.68 1.64
C ASP A 126 -1.35 -16.79 0.41
N ARG A 127 -2.01 -15.65 0.36
CA ARG A 127 -2.01 -14.78 -0.83
C ARG A 127 -0.63 -14.21 -1.15
N LEU A 128 0.09 -13.73 -0.16
CA LEU A 128 1.42 -13.16 -0.38
C LEU A 128 2.42 -14.23 -0.79
N TYR A 129 2.32 -15.42 -0.20
CA TYR A 129 3.17 -16.54 -0.56
C TYR A 129 2.96 -16.94 -2.03
N ARG A 130 1.71 -17.08 -2.47
CA ARG A 130 1.38 -17.46 -3.85
C ARG A 130 1.74 -16.40 -4.86
N ARG A 131 1.79 -15.14 -4.45
CA ARG A 131 2.01 -14.00 -5.35
C ARG A 131 3.44 -13.47 -5.31
N GLU A 132 4.30 -14.04 -4.48
CA GLU A 132 5.65 -13.54 -4.29
C GLU A 132 6.43 -13.41 -5.61
N ALA A 133 6.44 -14.46 -6.43
CA ALA A 133 7.16 -14.45 -7.71
C ALA A 133 6.64 -13.36 -8.65
N ARG A 134 5.32 -13.16 -8.69
CA ARG A 134 4.68 -12.12 -9.49
C ARG A 134 5.07 -10.73 -9.00
N TYR A 135 5.04 -10.53 -7.68
CA TYR A 135 5.41 -9.25 -7.08
C TYR A 135 6.90 -8.94 -7.29
N ASP A 136 7.77 -9.94 -7.17
CA ASP A 136 9.21 -9.74 -7.42
C ASP A 136 9.45 -9.27 -8.87
N LYS A 137 8.72 -9.80 -9.83
CA LYS A 137 8.80 -9.37 -11.22
C LYS A 137 8.33 -7.93 -11.41
N ILE A 138 7.24 -7.56 -10.73
CA ILE A 138 6.72 -6.19 -10.77
C ILE A 138 7.73 -5.22 -10.16
N ILE A 139 8.35 -5.60 -9.05
CA ILE A 139 9.39 -4.80 -8.40
C ILE A 139 10.56 -4.56 -9.35
N GLU A 140 11.03 -5.59 -10.04
CA GLU A 140 12.14 -5.48 -11.00
C GLU A 140 11.81 -4.49 -12.11
N GLU A 141 10.62 -4.61 -12.70
CA GLU A 141 10.15 -3.69 -13.73
C GLU A 141 10.03 -2.24 -13.22
N TYR A 142 9.50 -2.11 -12.02
CA TYR A 142 9.36 -0.79 -11.39
C TYR A 142 10.71 -0.12 -11.16
N ILE A 143 11.68 -0.85 -10.64
CA ILE A 143 13.03 -0.32 -10.42
C ILE A 143 13.63 0.15 -11.74
N ASN A 144 13.54 -0.67 -12.80
CA ASN A 144 14.07 -0.33 -14.11
C ASN A 144 13.42 0.90 -14.73
N GLN A 145 12.10 1.04 -14.58
CA GLN A 145 11.36 2.12 -15.25
C GLN A 145 11.39 3.43 -14.47
N TYR A 146 11.38 3.39 -13.16
CA TYR A 146 11.16 4.57 -12.34
C TYR A 146 12.35 4.95 -11.47
N ARG A 147 13.05 3.97 -10.91
CA ARG A 147 14.10 4.24 -9.91
C ARG A 147 15.49 4.44 -10.52
N GLU A 148 15.86 3.67 -11.50
CA GLU A 148 17.18 3.80 -12.16
C GLU A 148 17.31 5.06 -13.00
N ARG A 149 16.19 5.69 -13.36
CA ARG A 149 16.18 6.94 -14.12
C ARG A 149 16.27 8.17 -13.25
N ARG A 150 16.23 7.98 -11.96
CA ARG A 150 16.40 9.06 -10.99
C ARG A 150 17.86 9.12 -10.54
#